data_fd9ef0ec4849c1421e411807add653d4
#
_entry.id   fd9ef0ec4849c1421e411807add653d4
#
_cell.length_a   1.000
_cell.length_b   1.000
_cell.length_c   1.000
_cell.angle_alpha   90.00
_cell.angle_beta   90.00
_cell.angle_gamma   90.00
#
_symmetry.space_group_name_H-M   'P 1'
#
loop_
_entity.id
_entity.type
_entity.pdbx_description
1 polymer ?
#
loop_
_entity_poly.entity_id
_entity_poly.type
_entity_poly.pdbx_seq_one_letter_code
_entity_poly.pdbx_strand_id
1 'polypeptide(L)'
;HGQIDQWVNANTPYSIGYYRREDVPVHFALAESFVVGDAYYESAIASTHPNRAIHLTGSLNANGSAVGGNPQELGGPVVDNTATPGCLYSSDGVPYSCRPLKWKTLPEYLLEAGISFMAYQDFDNFGEDTLVSFTQYQDAAQRKQKLAKVGVSFPGLEKFYKDAEEGNLPEVSIIFVPEYLSEHPPYTPDDGAWLHRCLLYTSPSPRD
;
A
#
# COMPACT_ATOMS: atom_id res chain seq x y z
N HIS A 1 -7.60 28.43 2.16
CA HIS A 1 -8.49 29.58 2.36
C HIS A 1 -9.32 29.53 3.65
N GLY A 2 -9.18 28.49 4.51
CA GLY A 2 -9.84 28.41 5.84
C GLY A 2 -11.37 28.30 5.82
N GLN A 3 -11.98 27.94 4.70
CA GLN A 3 -13.43 27.91 4.52
C GLN A 3 -13.97 26.47 4.53
N ILE A 4 -13.80 25.77 5.67
CA ILE A 4 -14.45 24.46 5.89
C ILE A 4 -15.80 24.63 6.60
N ASP A 5 -16.16 25.86 6.96
CA ASP A 5 -17.39 26.23 7.64
C ASP A 5 -18.68 25.86 6.86
N GLN A 6 -18.59 25.70 5.55
CA GLN A 6 -19.72 25.26 4.71
C GLN A 6 -19.73 23.74 4.44
N TRP A 7 -18.80 22.98 5.02
CA TRP A 7 -18.68 21.53 4.78
C TRP A 7 -19.97 20.76 5.07
N VAL A 8 -20.58 21.01 6.23
CA VAL A 8 -21.82 20.35 6.65
C VAL A 8 -22.99 20.67 5.70
N ASN A 9 -23.08 21.91 5.24
CA ASN A 9 -24.12 22.33 4.31
C ASN A 9 -23.99 21.63 2.95
N ALA A 10 -22.76 21.36 2.50
CA ALA A 10 -22.47 20.70 1.23
C ALA A 10 -22.57 19.16 1.32
N ASN A 11 -22.27 18.57 2.49
CA ASN A 11 -22.03 17.13 2.61
C ASN A 11 -22.92 16.41 3.63
N THR A 12 -23.82 17.04 4.32
CA THR A 12 -24.65 16.55 5.43
C THR A 12 -23.95 16.53 6.79
N PRO A 13 -24.71 16.57 7.90
CA PRO A 13 -24.15 16.52 9.26
C PRO A 13 -23.33 15.26 9.57
N TYR A 14 -23.62 14.14 8.91
CA TYR A 14 -22.88 12.87 9.11
C TYR A 14 -21.43 12.96 8.64
N SER A 15 -21.09 13.88 7.75
CA SER A 15 -19.74 14.10 7.22
C SER A 15 -18.73 14.62 8.27
N ILE A 16 -19.20 15.06 9.43
CA ILE A 16 -18.38 15.47 10.58
C ILE A 16 -18.49 14.50 11.76
N GLY A 17 -19.10 13.34 11.54
CA GLY A 17 -19.12 12.26 12.52
C GLY A 17 -17.70 11.77 12.84
N TYR A 18 -17.47 11.30 14.06
CA TYR A 18 -16.19 10.75 14.51
C TYR A 18 -16.41 9.61 15.50
N TYR A 19 -15.44 8.72 15.57
CA TYR A 19 -15.40 7.65 16.55
C TYR A 19 -14.94 8.16 17.91
N ARG A 20 -15.55 7.64 18.98
CA ARG A 20 -15.12 7.87 20.34
C ARG A 20 -14.18 6.76 20.81
N ARG A 21 -13.60 6.93 21.99
CA ARG A 21 -12.71 5.94 22.59
C ARG A 21 -13.37 4.56 22.75
N GLU A 22 -14.63 4.55 23.17
CA GLU A 22 -15.42 3.33 23.34
C GLU A 22 -15.72 2.61 22.01
N ASP A 23 -15.73 3.35 20.91
CA ASP A 23 -15.99 2.80 19.56
C ASP A 23 -14.74 2.15 18.95
N VAL A 24 -13.55 2.70 19.22
CA VAL A 24 -12.26 2.25 18.66
C VAL A 24 -11.18 2.15 19.74
N PRO A 25 -11.36 1.32 20.78
CA PRO A 25 -10.51 1.29 21.96
C PRO A 25 -9.06 0.87 21.66
N VAL A 26 -8.84 0.01 20.68
CA VAL A 26 -7.50 -0.46 20.29
C VAL A 26 -6.69 0.68 19.66
N HIS A 27 -7.31 1.45 18.77
CA HIS A 27 -6.66 2.59 18.14
C HIS A 27 -6.27 3.67 19.16
N PHE A 28 -7.16 3.93 20.14
CA PHE A 28 -6.83 4.84 21.23
C PHE A 28 -5.69 4.32 22.10
N ALA A 29 -5.65 3.02 22.39
CA ALA A 29 -4.55 2.43 23.15
C ALA A 29 -3.22 2.54 22.39
N LEU A 30 -3.22 2.34 21.07
CA LEU A 30 -2.03 2.55 20.22
C LEU A 30 -1.60 4.01 20.22
N ALA A 31 -2.53 4.94 20.04
CA ALA A 31 -2.26 6.37 20.03
C ALA A 31 -1.67 6.86 21.37
N GLU A 32 -2.07 6.29 22.49
CA GLU A 32 -1.56 6.63 23.82
C GLU A 32 -0.23 5.96 24.14
N SER A 33 0.07 4.83 23.50
CA SER A 33 1.31 4.06 23.74
C SER A 33 2.46 4.47 22.82
N PHE A 34 2.15 5.07 21.67
CA PHE A 34 3.11 5.41 20.62
C PHE A 34 2.97 6.86 20.19
N VAL A 35 3.81 7.28 19.26
CA VAL A 35 3.77 8.62 18.68
C VAL A 35 2.70 8.71 17.60
N VAL A 36 1.85 9.71 17.65
CA VAL A 36 0.84 10.03 16.64
C VAL A 36 1.34 11.17 15.77
N GLY A 37 1.36 10.95 14.45
CA GLY A 37 1.66 11.99 13.48
C GLY A 37 0.40 12.76 13.11
N ASP A 38 0.08 13.82 13.80
CA ASP A 38 -1.14 14.63 13.58
C ASP A 38 -1.06 15.54 12.35
N ALA A 39 0.13 15.74 11.81
CA ALA A 39 0.37 16.52 10.60
C ALA A 39 1.05 15.65 9.51
N TYR A 40 0.70 14.37 9.43
CA TYR A 40 1.15 13.46 8.40
C TYR A 40 0.17 13.49 7.22
N TYR A 41 0.65 13.96 6.09
CA TYR A 41 -0.15 14.15 4.89
C TYR A 41 0.18 13.12 3.81
N GLU A 42 -0.83 12.75 3.02
CA GLU A 42 -0.62 12.01 1.78
C GLU A 42 0.27 12.82 0.82
N SER A 43 1.02 12.11 -0.01
CA SER A 43 1.96 12.73 -0.93
C SER A 43 1.27 13.47 -2.08
N ALA A 44 0.07 13.04 -2.45
CA ALA A 44 -0.76 13.66 -3.46
C ALA A 44 -2.21 13.73 -3.00
N ILE A 45 -2.92 14.83 -3.34
CA ILE A 45 -4.38 14.92 -3.16
C ILE A 45 -5.03 14.09 -4.27
N ALA A 46 -4.97 12.78 -4.12
CA ALA A 46 -5.42 11.79 -5.08
C ALA A 46 -5.86 10.52 -4.35
N SER A 47 -6.32 9.53 -5.10
CA SER A 47 -6.74 8.23 -4.57
C SER A 47 -5.57 7.32 -4.17
N THR A 48 -5.86 6.06 -3.86
CA THR A 48 -4.92 5.09 -3.27
C THR A 48 -3.72 4.78 -4.17
N HIS A 49 -3.92 4.44 -5.44
CA HIS A 49 -2.82 4.03 -6.34
C HIS A 49 -1.76 5.12 -6.56
N PRO A 50 -2.11 6.40 -6.80
CA PRO A 50 -1.12 7.46 -6.84
C PRO A 50 -0.26 7.55 -5.57
N ASN A 51 -0.88 7.49 -4.41
CA ASN A 51 -0.16 7.56 -3.14
C ASN A 51 0.70 6.32 -2.89
N ARG A 52 0.21 5.12 -3.24
CA ARG A 52 1.02 3.89 -3.21
C ARG A 52 2.18 3.92 -4.20
N ALA A 53 1.98 4.47 -5.40
CA ALA A 53 3.06 4.64 -6.37
C ALA A 53 4.17 5.55 -5.81
N ILE A 54 3.81 6.67 -5.16
CA ILE A 54 4.81 7.52 -4.50
C ILE A 54 5.49 6.78 -3.34
N HIS A 55 4.73 6.07 -2.51
CA HIS A 55 5.29 5.31 -1.40
C HIS A 55 6.33 4.28 -1.85
N LEU A 56 6.04 3.57 -2.94
CA LEU A 56 6.90 2.50 -3.45
C LEU A 56 8.01 2.97 -4.40
N THR A 57 7.96 4.21 -4.90
CA THR A 57 8.91 4.67 -5.94
C THR A 57 9.38 6.11 -5.79
N GLY A 58 8.75 6.89 -4.93
CA GLY A 58 8.99 8.33 -4.81
C GLY A 58 8.41 9.17 -5.96
N SER A 59 7.62 8.58 -6.88
CA SER A 59 7.16 9.28 -8.08
C SER A 59 5.80 8.82 -8.58
N LEU A 60 5.06 9.75 -9.18
CA LEU A 60 3.87 9.48 -9.99
C LEU A 60 4.18 9.39 -11.49
N ASN A 61 5.44 9.53 -11.89
CA ASN A 61 5.85 9.71 -13.27
C ASN A 61 5.17 10.94 -13.95
N ALA A 62 4.87 11.97 -13.18
CA ALA A 62 4.36 13.23 -13.70
C ALA A 62 5.42 13.94 -14.56
N ASN A 63 4.97 14.83 -15.46
CA ASN A 63 5.86 15.66 -16.25
C ASN A 63 6.81 16.46 -15.35
N GLY A 64 8.10 16.37 -15.62
CA GLY A 64 9.14 17.02 -14.82
C GLY A 64 9.59 16.23 -13.58
N SER A 65 9.15 14.96 -13.42
CA SER A 65 9.67 14.10 -12.37
C SER A 65 11.14 13.77 -12.59
N ALA A 66 11.89 13.63 -11.49
CA ALA A 66 13.33 13.34 -11.54
C ALA A 66 13.68 11.90 -11.98
N VAL A 67 12.69 11.09 -12.31
CA VAL A 67 12.89 9.68 -12.67
C VAL A 67 13.61 9.50 -14.02
N GLY A 68 13.60 10.53 -14.86
CA GLY A 68 14.19 10.48 -16.22
C GLY A 68 13.28 9.74 -17.21
N GLY A 69 13.52 10.02 -18.50
CA GLY A 69 12.74 9.43 -19.58
C GLY A 69 11.43 10.16 -19.90
N ASN A 70 10.81 9.76 -21.00
CA ASN A 70 9.52 10.27 -21.40
C ASN A 70 8.41 9.61 -20.57
N PRO A 71 7.52 10.35 -19.89
CA PRO A 71 6.42 9.76 -19.13
C PRO A 71 5.62 8.69 -19.89
N GLN A 72 5.40 8.90 -21.19
CA GLN A 72 4.67 7.92 -22.02
C GLN A 72 5.44 6.62 -22.27
N GLU A 73 6.77 6.70 -22.35
CA GLU A 73 7.64 5.51 -22.50
C GLU A 73 7.73 4.71 -21.20
N LEU A 74 7.56 5.37 -20.07
CA LEU A 74 7.57 4.77 -18.73
C LEU A 74 6.18 4.24 -18.30
N GLY A 75 5.16 4.30 -19.14
CA GLY A 75 3.81 3.83 -18.87
C GLY A 75 2.78 4.95 -18.62
N GLY A 76 3.24 6.20 -18.53
CA GLY A 76 2.41 7.37 -18.25
C GLY A 76 2.30 7.70 -16.75
N PRO A 77 1.75 8.87 -16.41
CA PRO A 77 1.56 9.26 -15.01
C PRO A 77 0.44 8.46 -14.34
N VAL A 78 0.60 8.17 -13.06
CA VAL A 78 -0.42 7.54 -12.22
C VAL A 78 -1.26 8.64 -11.58
N VAL A 79 -2.52 8.78 -11.96
CA VAL A 79 -3.37 9.91 -11.56
C VAL A 79 -4.60 9.52 -10.73
N ASP A 80 -5.05 8.28 -10.83
CA ASP A 80 -6.17 7.73 -10.05
C ASP A 80 -6.10 6.20 -9.91
N ASN A 81 -7.11 5.58 -9.29
CA ASN A 81 -7.18 4.14 -9.08
C ASN A 81 -7.64 3.37 -10.33
N THR A 82 -8.30 4.03 -11.28
CA THR A 82 -9.01 3.38 -12.38
C THR A 82 -8.35 3.60 -13.73
N ALA A 83 -7.55 4.63 -13.86
CA ALA A 83 -6.92 5.03 -15.11
C ALA A 83 -5.43 5.33 -14.90
N THR A 84 -4.64 4.28 -14.78
CA THR A 84 -3.25 4.45 -15.20
C THR A 84 -3.28 4.72 -16.70
N PRO A 85 -2.75 5.84 -17.21
CA PRO A 85 -2.73 6.13 -18.63
C PRO A 85 -2.19 4.95 -19.43
N GLY A 86 -2.97 4.47 -20.39
CA GLY A 86 -2.67 3.28 -21.18
C GLY A 86 -3.23 1.97 -20.62
N CYS A 87 -3.87 1.99 -19.46
CA CYS A 87 -4.67 0.87 -19.00
C CYS A 87 -5.99 0.81 -19.76
N LEU A 88 -6.15 -0.19 -20.59
CA LEU A 88 -7.45 -0.61 -21.06
C LEU A 88 -7.90 -1.73 -20.11
N TYR A 89 -8.97 -1.51 -19.37
CA TYR A 89 -9.61 -2.59 -18.63
C TYR A 89 -10.02 -3.66 -19.62
N SER A 90 -9.54 -4.87 -19.45
CA SER A 90 -10.17 -6.01 -20.08
C SER A 90 -11.58 -6.16 -19.49
N SER A 91 -12.51 -6.71 -20.27
CA SER A 91 -13.91 -6.94 -19.88
C SER A 91 -14.08 -7.82 -18.64
N ASP A 92 -13.00 -8.42 -18.16
CA ASP A 92 -12.90 -9.32 -17.02
C ASP A 92 -12.24 -8.67 -15.79
N GLY A 93 -11.97 -7.36 -15.86
CA GLY A 93 -11.48 -6.60 -14.70
C GLY A 93 -10.04 -6.91 -14.28
N VAL A 94 -9.29 -7.65 -15.09
CA VAL A 94 -7.90 -7.96 -14.78
C VAL A 94 -7.01 -6.78 -15.19
N PRO A 95 -6.28 -6.15 -14.25
CA PRO A 95 -5.47 -4.95 -14.51
C PRO A 95 -4.23 -5.17 -15.39
N TYR A 96 -4.05 -6.36 -15.93
CA TYR A 96 -2.87 -6.76 -16.71
C TYR A 96 -2.81 -6.24 -18.15
N SER A 97 -3.83 -5.49 -18.60
CA SER A 97 -3.82 -4.84 -19.94
C SER A 97 -3.24 -3.44 -19.94
N CYS A 98 -2.77 -2.96 -18.78
CA CYS A 98 -2.11 -1.67 -18.68
C CYS A 98 -0.76 -1.70 -19.39
N ARG A 99 -0.37 -0.60 -20.00
CA ARG A 99 1.03 -0.37 -20.34
C ARG A 99 1.80 -0.42 -19.03
N PRO A 100 2.70 -1.40 -18.82
CA PRO A 100 3.32 -1.54 -17.52
C PRO A 100 4.19 -0.33 -17.24
N LEU A 101 4.19 0.09 -15.97
CA LEU A 101 5.09 1.11 -15.47
C LEU A 101 6.52 0.59 -15.54
N LYS A 102 7.51 1.48 -15.78
CA LYS A 102 8.88 1.04 -16.09
C LYS A 102 9.98 1.71 -15.29
N TRP A 103 9.66 2.58 -14.35
CA TRP A 103 10.70 3.15 -13.50
C TRP A 103 10.97 2.27 -12.28
N LYS A 104 12.11 2.50 -11.65
CA LYS A 104 12.61 1.65 -10.57
C LYS A 104 11.85 1.87 -9.27
N THR A 105 11.63 0.78 -8.54
CA THR A 105 10.87 0.76 -7.30
C THR A 105 11.77 0.67 -6.07
N LEU A 106 11.26 1.03 -4.90
CA LEU A 106 11.97 0.92 -3.63
C LEU A 106 12.49 -0.50 -3.36
N PRO A 107 11.70 -1.59 -3.54
CA PRO A 107 12.22 -2.94 -3.35
C PRO A 107 13.43 -3.28 -4.21
N GLU A 108 13.50 -2.76 -5.44
CA GLU A 108 14.67 -2.96 -6.29
C GLU A 108 15.91 -2.26 -5.73
N TYR A 109 15.76 -1.04 -5.21
CA TYR A 109 16.85 -0.33 -4.54
C TYR A 109 17.31 -1.06 -3.27
N LEU A 110 16.37 -1.58 -2.46
CA LEU A 110 16.69 -2.35 -1.26
C LEU A 110 17.50 -3.61 -1.61
N LEU A 111 17.02 -4.40 -2.57
CA LEU A 111 17.69 -5.62 -3.00
C LEU A 111 19.09 -5.36 -3.57
N GLU A 112 19.27 -4.26 -4.33
CA GLU A 112 20.60 -3.86 -4.83
C GLU A 112 21.55 -3.43 -3.71
N ALA A 113 21.03 -2.82 -2.66
CA ALA A 113 21.78 -2.47 -1.46
C ALA A 113 22.08 -3.68 -0.55
N GLY A 114 21.60 -4.88 -0.92
CA GLY A 114 21.74 -6.10 -0.12
C GLY A 114 20.76 -6.19 1.05
N ILE A 115 19.76 -5.31 1.11
CA ILE A 115 18.70 -5.29 2.13
C ILE A 115 17.61 -6.27 1.71
N SER A 116 17.28 -7.19 2.59
CA SER A 116 16.21 -8.17 2.35
C SER A 116 14.83 -7.52 2.42
N PHE A 117 13.94 -7.93 1.53
CA PHE A 117 12.58 -7.41 1.40
C PHE A 117 11.60 -8.54 1.10
N MET A 118 10.38 -8.43 1.61
CA MET A 118 9.24 -9.28 1.25
C MET A 118 7.92 -8.52 1.37
N ALA A 119 7.07 -8.68 0.35
CA ALA A 119 5.65 -8.34 0.42
C ALA A 119 4.86 -9.57 0.90
N TYR A 120 4.11 -9.42 1.99
CA TYR A 120 3.25 -10.46 2.54
C TYR A 120 1.80 -10.12 2.20
N GLN A 121 1.15 -10.99 1.45
CA GLN A 121 -0.24 -10.84 1.04
C GLN A 121 -0.86 -12.22 0.79
N ASP A 122 -2.15 -12.38 1.10
CA ASP A 122 -2.88 -13.63 0.90
C ASP A 122 -3.37 -13.79 -0.54
N PHE A 123 -3.77 -12.70 -1.16
CA PHE A 123 -4.26 -12.61 -2.54
C PHE A 123 -4.18 -11.17 -3.04
N ASP A 124 -4.35 -10.97 -4.34
CA ASP A 124 -4.45 -9.64 -4.92
C ASP A 124 -5.78 -9.00 -4.50
N ASN A 125 -5.67 -8.02 -3.62
CA ASN A 125 -6.79 -7.29 -3.05
C ASN A 125 -6.98 -5.99 -3.82
N PHE A 126 -7.85 -5.95 -4.82
CA PHE A 126 -8.13 -4.80 -5.70
C PHE A 126 -6.90 -4.19 -6.41
N GLY A 127 -5.85 -4.95 -6.66
CA GLY A 127 -4.61 -4.39 -7.21
C GLY A 127 -3.87 -3.50 -6.22
N GLU A 128 -4.05 -3.71 -4.92
CA GLU A 128 -3.39 -2.94 -3.88
C GLU A 128 -1.88 -3.10 -3.86
N ASP A 129 -1.38 -4.23 -4.34
CA ASP A 129 0.04 -4.40 -4.63
C ASP A 129 0.38 -3.68 -5.95
N THR A 130 0.68 -2.40 -5.85
CA THR A 130 1.03 -1.56 -7.00
C THR A 130 2.25 -2.08 -7.77
N LEU A 131 3.11 -2.94 -7.17
CA LEU A 131 4.27 -3.53 -7.84
C LEU A 131 3.88 -4.40 -9.03
N VAL A 132 2.69 -5.02 -9.04
CA VAL A 132 2.19 -5.82 -10.17
C VAL A 132 2.03 -4.99 -11.45
N SER A 133 1.90 -3.67 -11.34
CA SER A 133 1.79 -2.76 -12.48
C SER A 133 3.13 -2.46 -13.17
N PHE A 134 4.25 -2.91 -12.60
CA PHE A 134 5.58 -2.66 -13.16
C PHE A 134 6.09 -3.81 -14.03
N THR A 135 6.62 -3.49 -15.21
CA THR A 135 7.14 -4.47 -16.20
C THR A 135 8.13 -5.44 -15.57
N GLN A 136 9.05 -4.94 -14.77
CA GLN A 136 10.12 -5.75 -14.18
C GLN A 136 9.58 -6.84 -13.26
N TYR A 137 8.45 -6.59 -12.56
CA TYR A 137 7.80 -7.62 -11.74
C TYR A 137 7.01 -8.62 -12.59
N GLN A 138 6.33 -8.15 -13.64
CA GLN A 138 5.62 -9.02 -14.58
C GLN A 138 6.58 -9.96 -15.33
N ASP A 139 7.69 -9.44 -15.83
CA ASP A 139 8.74 -10.21 -16.46
C ASP A 139 9.38 -11.22 -15.48
N ALA A 140 9.64 -10.77 -14.25
CA ALA A 140 10.18 -11.62 -13.20
C ALA A 140 9.21 -12.75 -12.82
N ALA A 141 7.89 -12.47 -12.81
CA ALA A 141 6.88 -13.49 -12.55
C ALA A 141 6.84 -14.56 -13.64
N GLN A 142 6.86 -14.15 -14.91
CA GLN A 142 6.92 -15.09 -16.04
C GLN A 142 8.18 -15.98 -16.00
N ARG A 143 9.30 -15.42 -15.59
CA ARG A 143 10.60 -16.11 -15.51
C ARG A 143 10.87 -16.77 -14.15
N LYS A 144 9.93 -16.71 -13.20
CA LYS A 144 10.05 -17.23 -11.82
C LYS A 144 11.30 -16.71 -11.08
N GLN A 145 11.62 -15.45 -11.26
CA GLN A 145 12.79 -14.80 -10.67
C GLN A 145 12.52 -14.31 -9.23
N LYS A 146 13.61 -14.05 -8.49
CA LYS A 146 13.57 -13.60 -7.09
C LYS A 146 12.70 -12.37 -6.89
N LEU A 147 12.77 -11.37 -7.78
CA LEU A 147 12.01 -10.13 -7.67
C LEU A 147 10.50 -10.37 -7.57
N ALA A 148 9.95 -11.25 -8.40
CA ALA A 148 8.53 -11.61 -8.32
C ALA A 148 8.21 -12.39 -7.04
N LYS A 149 9.11 -13.27 -6.61
CA LYS A 149 8.90 -14.05 -5.38
C LYS A 149 8.79 -13.17 -4.14
N VAL A 150 9.55 -12.09 -4.07
CA VAL A 150 9.57 -11.20 -2.90
C VAL A 150 8.59 -10.03 -3.01
N GLY A 151 8.17 -9.64 -4.21
CA GLY A 151 7.35 -8.45 -4.44
C GLY A 151 5.88 -8.74 -4.75
N VAL A 152 5.59 -9.75 -5.59
CA VAL A 152 4.24 -9.96 -6.15
C VAL A 152 3.75 -11.41 -6.01
N SER A 153 4.31 -12.17 -5.09
CA SER A 153 3.80 -13.50 -4.74
C SER A 153 2.82 -13.41 -3.57
N PHE A 154 2.13 -14.52 -3.31
CA PHE A 154 1.13 -14.63 -2.25
C PHE A 154 1.60 -15.56 -1.12
N PRO A 155 2.61 -15.16 -0.33
CA PRO A 155 3.10 -15.98 0.78
C PRO A 155 2.11 -16.08 1.96
N GLY A 156 1.15 -15.18 2.04
CA GLY A 156 0.14 -15.13 3.08
C GLY A 156 0.60 -14.52 4.40
N LEU A 157 -0.35 -14.16 5.24
CA LEU A 157 -0.10 -13.69 6.60
C LEU A 157 0.44 -14.81 7.50
N GLU A 158 0.06 -16.06 7.26
CA GLU A 158 0.62 -17.21 7.98
C GLU A 158 2.14 -17.27 7.86
N LYS A 159 2.65 -16.99 6.66
CA LYS A 159 4.10 -16.96 6.46
C LYS A 159 4.75 -15.81 7.21
N PHE A 160 4.10 -14.64 7.28
CA PHE A 160 4.62 -13.53 8.07
C PHE A 160 4.74 -13.92 9.54
N TYR A 161 3.70 -14.50 10.14
CA TYR A 161 3.72 -14.94 11.53
C TYR A 161 4.80 -16.00 11.78
N LYS A 162 4.89 -16.98 10.88
CA LYS A 162 5.94 -18.00 10.99
C LYS A 162 7.36 -17.40 10.90
N ASP A 163 7.60 -16.50 9.95
CA ASP A 163 8.89 -15.84 9.81
C ASP A 163 9.22 -14.98 11.06
N ALA A 164 8.21 -14.35 11.67
CA ALA A 164 8.38 -13.61 12.92
C ALA A 164 8.76 -14.52 14.10
N GLU A 165 8.02 -15.62 14.28
CA GLU A 165 8.28 -16.60 15.35
C GLU A 165 9.65 -17.27 15.23
N GLU A 166 10.09 -17.56 14.01
CA GLU A 166 11.37 -18.19 13.71
C GLU A 166 12.55 -17.21 13.64
N GLY A 167 12.31 -15.89 13.75
CA GLY A 167 13.33 -14.87 13.59
C GLY A 167 13.85 -14.73 12.15
N ASN A 168 13.04 -15.08 11.16
CA ASN A 168 13.37 -15.11 9.74
C ASN A 168 12.76 -13.95 8.94
N LEU A 169 12.21 -12.93 9.62
CA LEU A 169 11.69 -11.76 8.91
C LEU A 169 12.78 -11.10 8.07
N PRO A 170 12.48 -10.64 6.86
CA PRO A 170 13.40 -9.79 6.13
C PRO A 170 13.55 -8.43 6.83
N GLU A 171 14.62 -7.71 6.49
CA GLU A 171 14.88 -6.38 7.06
C GLU A 171 13.76 -5.39 6.77
N VAL A 172 13.06 -5.55 5.62
CA VAL A 172 11.87 -4.77 5.26
C VAL A 172 10.73 -5.70 4.89
N SER A 173 9.65 -5.65 5.65
CA SER A 173 8.41 -6.38 5.41
C SER A 173 7.29 -5.40 5.09
N ILE A 174 6.62 -5.56 3.97
CA ILE A 174 5.37 -4.84 3.65
C ILE A 174 4.22 -5.84 3.71
N ILE A 175 3.19 -5.50 4.47
CA ILE A 175 1.99 -6.33 4.61
C ILE A 175 0.86 -5.66 3.83
N PHE A 176 0.39 -6.34 2.79
CA PHE A 176 -0.83 -5.97 2.09
C PHE A 176 -1.98 -6.77 2.70
N VAL A 177 -2.80 -6.07 3.47
CA VAL A 177 -3.89 -6.71 4.20
C VAL A 177 -5.05 -7.03 3.26
N PRO A 178 -5.78 -8.14 3.50
CA PRO A 178 -7.01 -8.42 2.77
C PRO A 178 -8.08 -7.36 3.08
N GLU A 179 -8.95 -7.10 2.13
CA GLU A 179 -9.98 -6.06 2.20
C GLU A 179 -10.80 -6.11 3.50
N TYR A 180 -11.18 -7.30 3.93
CA TYR A 180 -11.99 -7.50 5.14
C TYR A 180 -11.26 -7.17 6.45
N LEU A 181 -9.97 -6.88 6.41
CA LEU A 181 -9.16 -6.41 7.55
C LEU A 181 -8.61 -4.99 7.33
N SER A 182 -9.04 -4.31 6.27
CA SER A 182 -8.45 -3.04 5.81
C SER A 182 -9.05 -1.79 6.47
N GLU A 183 -10.12 -1.90 7.24
CA GLU A 183 -10.92 -0.78 7.76
C GLU A 183 -11.57 0.08 6.65
N HIS A 184 -11.45 -0.32 5.40
CA HIS A 184 -12.10 0.35 4.28
C HIS A 184 -13.60 -0.01 4.24
N PRO A 185 -14.51 0.93 4.08
CA PRO A 185 -15.93 0.60 3.95
C PRO A 185 -16.20 -0.48 2.87
N PRO A 186 -17.06 -1.47 3.13
CA PRO A 186 -18.01 -1.57 4.23
C PRO A 186 -17.49 -2.21 5.53
N TYR A 187 -16.22 -2.53 5.61
CA TYR A 187 -15.59 -3.15 6.79
C TYR A 187 -15.40 -2.14 7.93
N THR A 188 -15.31 -2.65 9.14
CA THR A 188 -15.31 -1.82 10.34
C THR A 188 -13.89 -1.58 10.87
N PRO A 189 -13.67 -0.52 11.67
CA PRO A 189 -12.39 -0.34 12.36
C PRO A 189 -11.99 -1.51 13.28
N ASP A 190 -12.96 -2.28 13.78
CA ASP A 190 -12.68 -3.45 14.62
C ASP A 190 -11.98 -4.57 13.85
N ASP A 191 -12.27 -4.71 12.56
CA ASP A 191 -11.63 -5.73 11.70
C ASP A 191 -10.11 -5.45 11.58
N GLY A 192 -9.74 -4.20 11.31
CA GLY A 192 -8.33 -3.79 11.29
C GLY A 192 -7.67 -3.75 12.66
N ALA A 193 -8.42 -3.37 13.70
CA ALA A 193 -7.95 -3.41 15.08
C ALA A 193 -7.52 -4.82 15.51
N TRP A 194 -8.25 -5.85 15.07
CA TRP A 194 -7.86 -7.23 15.30
C TRP A 194 -6.49 -7.54 14.67
N LEU A 195 -6.29 -7.16 13.42
CA LEU A 195 -5.01 -7.35 12.72
C LEU A 195 -3.87 -6.61 13.41
N HIS A 196 -4.05 -5.35 13.78
CA HIS A 196 -3.05 -4.55 14.48
C HIS A 196 -2.60 -5.22 15.79
N ARG A 197 -3.54 -5.77 16.55
CA ARG A 197 -3.21 -6.55 17.76
C ARG A 197 -2.38 -7.79 17.43
N CYS A 198 -2.78 -8.55 16.41
CA CYS A 198 -2.02 -9.73 15.99
C CYS A 198 -0.59 -9.38 15.62
N LEU A 199 -0.39 -8.34 14.82
CA LEU A 199 0.94 -7.87 14.40
C LEU A 199 1.81 -7.42 15.58
N LEU A 200 1.23 -6.73 16.56
CA LEU A 200 1.95 -6.30 17.76
C LEU A 200 2.42 -7.46 18.64
N TYR A 201 1.60 -8.51 18.77
CA TYR A 201 1.94 -9.67 19.59
C TYR A 201 2.95 -10.61 18.92
N THR A 202 3.06 -10.58 17.60
CA THR A 202 3.96 -11.46 16.85
C THR A 202 5.25 -10.78 16.40
N SER A 203 5.29 -9.45 16.36
CA SER A 203 6.50 -8.72 16.05
C SER A 203 7.47 -8.77 17.24
N PRO A 204 8.74 -9.18 17.06
CA PRO A 204 9.73 -9.11 18.12
C PRO A 204 9.87 -7.66 18.56
N SER A 205 9.65 -7.41 19.84
CA SER A 205 9.85 -6.08 20.41
C SER A 205 11.32 -5.71 20.34
N PRO A 206 11.70 -4.52 19.90
CA PRO A 206 13.10 -4.06 19.98
C PRO A 206 13.58 -3.88 21.44
N ARG A 207 12.75 -4.21 22.42
CA ARG A 207 13.02 -4.05 23.86
C ARG A 207 13.23 -5.37 24.59
N ASP A 208 13.15 -6.51 23.91
CA ASP A 208 13.38 -7.85 24.51
C ASP A 208 14.82 -8.32 24.28
#